data_2ffa491b59c81f553ac0726ccd0dd5c2
#
_entry.id   2ffa491b59c81f553ac0726ccd0dd5c2
#
_cell.length_a   1.000
_cell.length_b   1.000
_cell.length_c   1.000
_cell.angle_alpha   90.00
_cell.angle_beta   90.00
_cell.angle_gamma   90.00
#
_symmetry.space_group_name_H-M   'P 1'
#
loop_
_entity.id
_entity.type
_entity.pdbx_description
1 polymer ?
#
loop_
_entity_poly.entity_id
_entity_poly.type
_entity_poly.pdbx_seq_one_letter_code
_entity_poly.pdbx_strand_id
1 'polypeptide(L)'
;MLPEWNIRVCILEPGGFETEWRNAFSQFDQHPAYANNPANFRNLRSSITMLGDPAKGATAIVKLSHEPKLPMRVPLGSDALAIVKTKSYLVGQDADKFTEYSRMSDKDGMDGVAYGDMIVKKLKATSNN
;
A
#
# COMPACT_ATOMS: atom_id res chain seq x y z
N MET A 1 15.64 4.94 6.41
CA MET A 1 16.95 5.42 5.97
C MET A 1 17.94 5.09 7.09
N LEU A 2 19.12 4.58 6.75
CA LEU A 2 20.23 4.35 7.71
C LEU A 2 21.35 5.33 7.35
N PRO A 3 21.27 6.58 7.83
CA PRO A 3 22.13 7.68 7.37
C PRO A 3 23.61 7.44 7.66
N GLU A 4 23.91 6.73 8.74
CA GLU A 4 25.29 6.41 9.15
C GLU A 4 26.05 5.57 8.11
N TRP A 5 25.33 4.82 7.27
CA TRP A 5 25.93 3.98 6.23
C TRP A 5 25.54 4.38 4.81
N ASN A 6 24.92 5.55 4.63
CA ASN A 6 24.42 6.00 3.34
C ASN A 6 23.52 4.98 2.62
N ILE A 7 22.77 4.18 3.40
CA ILE A 7 21.84 3.19 2.87
C ILE A 7 20.46 3.83 2.73
N ARG A 8 19.93 3.80 1.50
CA ARG A 8 18.59 4.26 1.17
C ARG A 8 17.69 3.05 0.98
N VAL A 9 16.49 3.11 1.55
CA VAL A 9 15.50 2.04 1.46
C VAL A 9 14.20 2.59 0.87
N CYS A 10 13.63 1.86 -0.07
CA CYS A 10 12.32 2.12 -0.63
C CYS A 10 11.56 0.80 -0.74
N ILE A 11 10.31 0.78 -0.30
CA ILE A 11 9.43 -0.38 -0.44
C ILE A 11 8.73 -0.27 -1.79
N LEU A 12 8.89 -1.28 -2.63
CA LEU A 12 8.16 -1.40 -3.88
C LEU A 12 6.92 -2.26 -3.67
N GLU A 13 5.79 -1.79 -4.17
CA GLU A 13 4.49 -2.48 -4.09
C GLU A 13 4.02 -2.80 -5.52
N PRO A 14 4.50 -3.91 -6.12
CA PRO A 14 4.17 -4.26 -7.49
C PRO A 14 2.71 -4.71 -7.62
N GLY A 15 2.08 -4.28 -8.70
CA GLY A 15 0.80 -4.79 -9.15
C GLY A 15 0.92 -6.12 -9.90
N GLY A 16 0.00 -6.38 -10.80
CA GLY A 16 -0.01 -7.58 -11.62
C GLY A 16 0.99 -7.53 -12.76
N PHE A 17 2.13 -8.20 -12.62
CA PHE A 17 3.11 -8.38 -13.68
C PHE A 17 2.95 -9.75 -14.33
N GLU A 18 3.10 -9.80 -15.67
CA GLU A 18 3.07 -11.04 -16.44
C GLU A 18 4.37 -11.83 -16.20
N THR A 19 4.29 -12.84 -15.36
CA THR A 19 5.41 -13.70 -14.97
C THR A 19 4.95 -15.15 -14.90
N GLU A 20 5.89 -16.10 -14.87
CA GLU A 20 5.61 -17.53 -14.70
C GLU A 20 4.94 -17.89 -13.35
N TRP A 21 4.83 -16.94 -12.43
CA TRP A 21 4.19 -17.16 -11.13
C TRP A 21 2.77 -17.75 -11.25
N ARG A 22 2.02 -17.36 -12.29
CA ARG A 22 0.67 -17.92 -12.54
C ARG A 22 0.69 -19.42 -12.79
N ASN A 23 1.70 -19.93 -13.46
CA ASN A 23 1.83 -21.33 -13.85
C ASN A 23 2.47 -22.16 -12.75
N ALA A 24 3.30 -21.55 -11.91
CA ALA A 24 3.99 -22.19 -10.78
C ALA A 24 3.15 -22.30 -9.51
N PHE A 25 1.90 -21.83 -9.53
CA PHE A 25 1.05 -21.74 -8.35
C PHE A 25 0.37 -23.08 -8.03
N SER A 26 0.67 -23.65 -6.86
CA SER A 26 -0.04 -24.81 -6.32
C SER A 26 -1.38 -24.38 -5.73
N GLN A 27 -2.45 -25.09 -6.09
CA GLN A 27 -3.79 -24.80 -5.58
C GLN A 27 -4.29 -25.96 -4.73
N PHE A 28 -4.82 -25.66 -3.56
CA PHE A 28 -5.58 -26.61 -2.76
C PHE A 28 -7.04 -26.61 -3.22
N ASP A 29 -7.75 -27.73 -2.97
CA ASP A 29 -9.18 -27.81 -3.23
C ASP A 29 -9.94 -26.74 -2.43
N GLN A 30 -10.89 -26.10 -3.10
CA GLN A 30 -11.69 -25.08 -2.45
C GLN A 30 -12.72 -25.70 -1.53
N HIS A 31 -12.80 -25.19 -0.29
CA HIS A 31 -13.86 -25.59 0.62
C HIS A 31 -15.24 -25.21 0.05
N PRO A 32 -16.22 -26.15 0.01
CA PRO A 32 -17.52 -25.92 -0.63
C PRO A 32 -18.28 -24.68 -0.12
N ALA A 33 -18.14 -24.35 1.16
CA ALA A 33 -18.80 -23.17 1.76
C ALA A 33 -18.38 -21.82 1.13
N TYR A 34 -17.25 -21.78 0.44
CA TYR A 34 -16.73 -20.55 -0.20
C TYR A 34 -16.84 -20.55 -1.71
N ALA A 35 -17.39 -21.62 -2.30
CA ALA A 35 -17.44 -21.78 -3.77
C ALA A 35 -18.16 -20.61 -4.47
N ASN A 36 -19.25 -20.14 -3.88
CA ASN A 36 -20.10 -19.07 -4.44
C ASN A 36 -19.82 -17.69 -3.84
N ASN A 37 -18.74 -17.51 -3.08
CA ASN A 37 -18.42 -16.22 -2.51
C ASN A 37 -17.90 -15.28 -3.62
N PRO A 38 -18.53 -14.09 -3.84
CA PRO A 38 -18.09 -13.14 -4.86
C PRO A 38 -16.67 -12.62 -4.61
N ALA A 39 -16.19 -12.63 -3.35
CA ALA A 39 -14.82 -12.30 -2.99
C ALA A 39 -13.83 -13.48 -3.16
N ASN A 40 -14.28 -14.59 -3.77
CA ASN A 40 -13.43 -15.72 -4.03
C ASN A 40 -12.26 -15.34 -4.95
N PHE A 41 -11.06 -15.42 -4.42
CA PHE A 41 -9.84 -15.05 -5.12
C PHE A 41 -9.65 -15.83 -6.44
N ARG A 42 -10.12 -17.06 -6.56
CA ARG A 42 -10.04 -17.85 -7.80
C ARG A 42 -10.86 -17.21 -8.92
N ASN A 43 -12.09 -16.81 -8.61
CA ASN A 43 -12.98 -16.16 -9.57
C ASN A 43 -12.45 -14.78 -9.95
N LEU A 44 -11.96 -14.02 -8.97
CA LEU A 44 -11.35 -12.72 -9.19
C LEU A 44 -10.09 -12.84 -10.05
N ARG A 45 -9.23 -13.82 -9.76
CA ARG A 45 -7.96 -14.03 -10.48
C ARG A 45 -8.17 -14.34 -11.97
N SER A 46 -9.21 -15.09 -12.32
CA SER A 46 -9.51 -15.41 -13.73
C SER A 46 -9.94 -14.20 -14.54
N SER A 47 -10.49 -13.17 -13.88
CA SER A 47 -10.96 -11.92 -14.51
C SER A 47 -9.89 -10.81 -14.53
N ILE A 48 -8.78 -10.96 -13.81
CA ILE A 48 -7.72 -9.94 -13.76
C ILE A 48 -6.71 -10.16 -14.88
N THR A 49 -6.54 -9.14 -15.71
CA THR A 49 -5.45 -9.07 -16.70
C THR A 49 -4.18 -8.56 -16.03
N MET A 50 -3.06 -9.22 -16.26
CA MET A 50 -1.74 -8.73 -15.83
C MET A 50 -1.30 -7.65 -16.80
N LEU A 51 -1.25 -6.41 -16.33
CA LEU A 51 -0.88 -5.24 -17.14
C LEU A 51 0.63 -4.98 -17.15
N GLY A 52 1.34 -5.46 -16.14
CA GLY A 52 2.75 -5.16 -15.92
C GLY A 52 3.65 -6.00 -16.82
N ASP A 53 4.54 -5.32 -17.54
CA ASP A 53 5.66 -5.92 -18.26
C ASP A 53 6.87 -5.99 -17.32
N PRO A 54 7.43 -7.18 -17.02
CA PRO A 54 8.55 -7.32 -16.10
C PRO A 54 9.80 -6.54 -16.51
N ALA A 55 10.11 -6.44 -17.80
CA ALA A 55 11.27 -5.70 -18.29
C ALA A 55 11.11 -4.19 -18.09
N LYS A 56 9.89 -3.67 -18.32
CA LYS A 56 9.56 -2.27 -18.02
C LYS A 56 9.56 -2.01 -16.52
N GLY A 57 9.09 -2.96 -15.73
CA GLY A 57 9.15 -2.90 -14.27
C GLY A 57 10.60 -2.80 -13.78
N ALA A 58 11.48 -3.65 -14.26
CA ALA A 58 12.92 -3.61 -13.95
C ALA A 58 13.54 -2.24 -14.33
N THR A 59 13.22 -1.73 -15.52
CA THR A 59 13.68 -0.40 -15.95
C THR A 59 13.21 0.71 -15.02
N ALA A 60 11.94 0.65 -14.57
CA ALA A 60 11.40 1.63 -13.64
C ALA A 60 12.09 1.59 -12.26
N ILE A 61 12.43 0.38 -11.77
CA ILE A 61 13.17 0.17 -10.52
C ILE A 61 14.57 0.78 -10.62
N VAL A 62 15.29 0.52 -11.71
CA VAL A 62 16.61 1.10 -11.94
C VAL A 62 16.54 2.63 -12.00
N LYS A 63 15.58 3.20 -12.71
CA LYS A 63 15.38 4.67 -12.72
C LYS A 63 15.12 5.21 -11.33
N LEU A 64 14.22 4.57 -10.57
CA LEU A 64 13.90 4.98 -9.19
C LEU A 64 15.15 4.96 -8.29
N SER A 65 16.02 3.98 -8.45
CA SER A 65 17.25 3.89 -7.64
C SER A 65 18.21 5.08 -7.82
N HIS A 66 18.11 5.81 -8.94
CA HIS A 66 18.89 7.01 -9.21
C HIS A 66 18.24 8.31 -8.70
N GLU A 67 17.00 8.24 -8.22
CA GLU A 67 16.35 9.43 -7.65
C GLU A 67 17.15 9.93 -6.43
N PRO A 68 17.43 11.23 -6.35
CA PRO A 68 18.22 11.78 -5.25
C PRO A 68 17.53 11.60 -3.89
N LYS A 69 16.20 11.57 -3.90
CA LYS A 69 15.39 11.35 -2.70
C LYS A 69 14.38 10.23 -2.96
N LEU A 70 14.62 9.07 -2.35
CA LEU A 70 13.71 7.95 -2.46
C LEU A 70 12.48 8.15 -1.56
N PRO A 71 11.26 7.92 -2.07
CA PRO A 71 10.09 7.82 -1.23
C PRO A 71 10.14 6.56 -0.39
N MET A 72 9.38 6.54 0.70
CA MET A 72 9.31 5.34 1.55
C MET A 72 8.66 4.15 0.83
N ARG A 73 7.64 4.42 0.00
CA ARG A 73 6.87 3.41 -0.76
C ARG A 73 6.56 3.90 -2.15
N VAL A 74 6.57 2.99 -3.11
CA VAL A 74 6.16 3.25 -4.49
C VAL A 74 5.31 2.09 -5.00
N PRO A 75 4.04 2.33 -5.34
CA PRO A 75 3.26 1.37 -6.11
C PRO A 75 3.84 1.28 -7.53
N LEU A 76 4.09 0.07 -8.00
CA LEU A 76 4.66 -0.20 -9.31
C LEU A 76 3.61 -0.86 -10.19
N GLY A 77 3.10 -0.14 -11.15
CA GLY A 77 1.99 -0.51 -12.02
C GLY A 77 0.76 0.38 -11.80
N SER A 78 -0.02 0.58 -12.87
CA SER A 78 -1.23 1.44 -12.83
C SER A 78 -2.31 0.87 -11.92
N ASP A 79 -2.43 -0.44 -11.87
CA ASP A 79 -3.32 -1.18 -10.99
C ASP A 79 -2.94 -1.01 -9.51
N ALA A 80 -1.67 -1.22 -9.16
CA ALA A 80 -1.17 -0.97 -7.81
C ALA A 80 -1.38 0.50 -7.40
N LEU A 81 -1.09 1.45 -8.29
CA LEU A 81 -1.31 2.88 -8.04
C LEU A 81 -2.77 3.18 -7.75
N ALA A 82 -3.69 2.63 -8.54
CA ALA A 82 -5.13 2.81 -8.36
C ALA A 82 -5.62 2.22 -7.03
N ILE A 83 -5.17 1.00 -6.69
CA ILE A 83 -5.52 0.32 -5.45
C ILE A 83 -5.05 1.12 -4.23
N VAL A 84 -3.78 1.55 -4.22
CA VAL A 84 -3.21 2.31 -3.09
C VAL A 84 -3.95 3.63 -2.89
N LYS A 85 -4.21 4.37 -3.97
CA LYS A 85 -4.95 5.64 -3.90
C LYS A 85 -6.37 5.43 -3.39
N THR A 86 -7.09 4.46 -3.93
CA THR A 86 -8.46 4.15 -3.51
C THR A 86 -8.50 3.70 -2.05
N LYS A 87 -7.60 2.82 -1.65
CA LYS A 87 -7.54 2.36 -0.25
C LYS A 87 -7.27 3.50 0.71
N SER A 88 -6.31 4.37 0.39
CA SER A 88 -5.99 5.53 1.24
C SER A 88 -7.17 6.49 1.36
N TYR A 89 -7.90 6.71 0.27
CA TYR A 89 -9.11 7.53 0.27
C TYR A 89 -10.22 6.94 1.14
N LEU A 90 -10.52 5.64 0.98
CA LEU A 90 -11.56 4.97 1.77
C LEU A 90 -11.23 4.93 3.26
N VAL A 91 -9.98 4.65 3.62
CA VAL A 91 -9.51 4.70 5.02
C VAL A 91 -9.67 6.10 5.61
N GLY A 92 -9.37 7.14 4.81
CA GLY A 92 -9.60 8.53 5.23
C GLY A 92 -11.06 8.83 5.49
N GLN A 93 -11.96 8.41 4.58
CA GLN A 93 -13.41 8.59 4.76
C GLN A 93 -13.94 7.87 6.02
N ASP A 94 -13.49 6.63 6.26
CA ASP A 94 -13.89 5.90 7.47
C ASP A 94 -13.38 6.59 8.74
N ALA A 95 -12.15 7.08 8.74
CA ALA A 95 -11.59 7.84 9.87
C ALA A 95 -12.40 9.12 10.14
N ASP A 96 -12.77 9.87 9.10
CA ASP A 96 -13.59 11.07 9.22
C ASP A 96 -14.99 10.74 9.77
N LYS A 97 -15.63 9.70 9.21
CA LYS A 97 -16.97 9.26 9.63
C LYS A 97 -17.05 8.80 11.07
N PHE A 98 -16.00 8.17 11.57
CA PHE A 98 -15.94 7.60 12.91
C PHE A 98 -15.03 8.40 13.87
N THR A 99 -14.76 9.67 13.56
CA THR A 99 -13.93 10.57 14.37
C THR A 99 -14.39 10.65 15.82
N GLU A 100 -15.71 10.66 16.08
CA GLU A 100 -16.27 10.71 17.42
C GLU A 100 -15.80 9.53 18.27
N TYR A 101 -15.90 8.31 17.74
CA TYR A 101 -15.44 7.11 18.45
C TYR A 101 -13.95 7.13 18.77
N SER A 102 -13.14 7.66 17.85
CA SER A 102 -11.70 7.81 18.09
C SER A 102 -11.43 8.75 19.26
N ARG A 103 -12.14 9.87 19.33
CA ARG A 103 -11.97 10.89 20.38
C ARG A 103 -12.51 10.45 21.74
N MET A 104 -13.51 9.57 21.78
CA MET A 104 -14.04 9.03 23.03
C MET A 104 -13.00 8.27 23.86
N SER A 105 -11.89 7.85 23.25
CA SER A 105 -10.80 7.15 23.93
C SER A 105 -9.73 8.08 24.51
N ASP A 106 -9.83 9.37 24.28
CA ASP A 106 -8.88 10.35 24.82
C ASP A 106 -9.04 10.48 26.34
N LYS A 107 -7.94 10.77 27.02
CA LYS A 107 -7.98 11.01 28.47
C LYS A 107 -8.68 12.32 28.78
N ASP A 108 -9.45 12.33 29.87
CA ASP A 108 -10.09 13.53 30.37
C ASP A 108 -9.07 14.66 30.58
N GLY A 109 -9.44 15.88 30.16
CA GLY A 109 -8.60 17.06 30.29
C GLY A 109 -7.46 17.19 29.26
N MET A 110 -7.34 16.26 28.30
CA MET A 110 -6.39 16.35 27.19
C MET A 110 -7.04 16.98 25.97
N ASP A 111 -6.32 17.87 25.28
CA ASP A 111 -6.69 18.35 23.94
C ASP A 111 -6.17 17.38 22.88
N GLY A 112 -6.98 16.38 22.53
CA GLY A 112 -6.65 15.35 21.55
C GLY A 112 -6.42 15.92 20.14
N VAL A 113 -7.06 17.04 19.78
CA VAL A 113 -6.88 17.69 18.47
C VAL A 113 -5.50 18.31 18.39
N ALA A 114 -5.13 19.12 19.37
CA ALA A 114 -3.81 19.76 19.42
C ALA A 114 -2.67 18.70 19.48
N TYR A 115 -2.89 17.60 20.20
CA TYR A 115 -1.96 16.50 20.25
C TYR A 115 -1.81 15.81 18.88
N GLY A 116 -2.92 15.55 18.19
CA GLY A 116 -2.92 15.01 16.83
C GLY A 116 -2.14 15.87 15.85
N ASP A 117 -2.37 17.18 15.86
CA ASP A 117 -1.65 18.14 15.01
C ASP A 117 -0.13 18.14 15.27
N MET A 118 0.26 18.02 16.54
CA MET A 118 1.68 17.88 16.91
C MET A 118 2.28 16.60 16.32
N ILE A 119 1.60 15.47 16.40
CA ILE A 119 2.06 14.20 15.81
C ILE A 119 2.20 14.33 14.30
N VAL A 120 1.19 14.88 13.61
CA VAL A 120 1.25 15.09 12.15
C VAL A 120 2.44 15.97 11.76
N LYS A 121 2.70 17.04 12.51
CA LYS A 121 3.86 17.91 12.27
C LYS A 121 5.18 17.16 12.40
N LYS A 122 5.33 16.32 13.43
CA LYS A 122 6.53 15.47 13.61
C LYS A 122 6.72 14.49 12.47
N LEU A 123 5.66 13.79 12.04
CA LEU A 123 5.71 12.83 10.94
C LEU A 123 6.11 13.49 9.61
N LYS A 124 5.55 14.67 9.31
CA LYS A 124 5.92 15.42 8.10
C LYS A 124 7.38 15.87 8.12
N ALA A 125 7.91 16.25 9.26
CA ALA A 125 9.31 16.65 9.41
C ALA A 125 10.27 15.46 9.16
N THR A 126 9.91 14.26 9.61
CA THR A 126 10.72 13.04 9.37
C THR A 126 10.61 12.52 7.94
N SER A 127 9.50 12.77 7.24
CA SER A 127 9.32 12.36 5.83
C SER A 127 10.11 13.25 4.86
N ASN A 128 10.51 14.45 5.28
CA ASN A 128 11.23 15.42 4.45
C ASN A 128 12.76 15.27 4.54
N ASN A 129 13.25 14.42 5.40
CA ASN A 129 14.67 14.05 5.52
C ASN A 129 14.92 12.69 4.85
#